data_22af8338ae938c05f5f363be43aa8f6d
#
_entry.id   22af8338ae938c05f5f363be43aa8f6d
#
_cell.length_a   1.000
_cell.length_b   1.000
_cell.length_c   1.000
_cell.angle_alpha   90.00
_cell.angle_beta   90.00
_cell.angle_gamma   90.00
#
_symmetry.space_group_name_H-M   'P 1'
#
loop_
_entity.id
_entity.type
_entity.pdbx_description
1 polymer ?
#
loop_
_entity_poly.entity_id
_entity_poly.type
_entity_poly.pdbx_seq_one_letter_code
_entity_poly.pdbx_strand_id
1 'polypeptide(L)'
;MIGAMPAGPIFRNLGKKFTFAHGGVGSDNADRNVEVFTRVVRAIAYMREAKIGLMGSRPDGFEISDFDELSVKQKFCATIFKVSKPDLLNAIDDVDSSRIDEDMKIQKEIFNFGTTGDESMRDLSKVYLGVKDITEKFKLSSFAPQCWPELRMDRKTPMCSANGRLTAEGVMA
;
A
#
# COMPACT_ATOMS: atom_id res chain seq x y z
N MET A 1 -24.61 -33.61 9.98
CA MET A 1 -23.74 -33.70 8.77
C MET A 1 -24.50 -33.91 7.47
N ILE A 2 -25.70 -34.47 7.47
CA ILE A 2 -26.45 -34.78 6.23
C ILE A 2 -26.80 -33.53 5.40
N GLY A 3 -27.08 -32.41 6.03
CA GLY A 3 -27.46 -31.16 5.31
C GLY A 3 -26.32 -30.45 4.56
N ALA A 4 -25.05 -30.65 4.95
CA ALA A 4 -23.89 -30.01 4.29
C ALA A 4 -23.41 -30.77 3.03
N MET A 5 -23.67 -32.08 2.96
CA MET A 5 -23.21 -32.90 1.83
C MET A 5 -23.85 -32.55 0.48
N PRO A 6 -25.17 -32.26 0.41
CA PRO A 6 -25.79 -31.85 -0.86
C PRO A 6 -25.40 -30.43 -1.32
N ALA A 7 -24.94 -29.56 -0.44
CA ALA A 7 -24.58 -28.19 -0.79
C ALA A 7 -23.31 -28.12 -1.68
N GLY A 8 -22.35 -29.03 -1.46
CA GLY A 8 -21.09 -29.05 -2.22
C GLY A 8 -21.28 -29.20 -3.73
N PRO A 9 -22.03 -30.21 -4.24
CA PRO A 9 -22.35 -30.34 -5.65
C PRO A 9 -23.07 -29.10 -6.23
N ILE A 10 -23.99 -28.51 -5.46
CA ILE A 10 -24.71 -27.30 -5.90
C ILE A 10 -23.75 -26.15 -6.10
N PHE A 11 -22.88 -25.85 -5.14
CA PHE A 11 -21.89 -24.78 -5.27
C PHE A 11 -20.92 -25.04 -6.44
N ARG A 12 -20.50 -26.28 -6.65
CA ARG A 12 -19.65 -26.68 -7.78
C ARG A 12 -20.35 -26.42 -9.11
N ASN A 13 -21.60 -26.82 -9.25
CA ASN A 13 -22.39 -26.62 -10.46
C ASN A 13 -22.61 -25.13 -10.75
N LEU A 14 -22.69 -24.31 -9.71
CA LEU A 14 -22.78 -22.83 -9.80
C LEU A 14 -21.42 -22.16 -10.03
N GLY A 15 -20.31 -22.94 -10.18
CA GLY A 15 -18.97 -22.40 -10.33
C GLY A 15 -18.44 -21.65 -9.10
N LYS A 16 -19.06 -21.86 -7.92
CA LYS A 16 -18.65 -21.19 -6.69
C LYS A 16 -17.58 -22.00 -5.96
N LYS A 17 -16.51 -21.32 -5.55
CA LYS A 17 -15.51 -21.92 -4.65
C LYS A 17 -16.08 -21.97 -3.23
N PHE A 18 -15.86 -23.06 -2.54
CA PHE A 18 -16.30 -23.26 -1.17
C PHE A 18 -15.30 -24.10 -0.39
N THR A 19 -15.36 -24.03 0.91
CA THR A 19 -14.64 -24.92 1.83
C THR A 19 -15.60 -25.45 2.91
N PHE A 20 -15.23 -26.56 3.53
CA PHE A 20 -15.99 -27.10 4.67
C PHE A 20 -15.24 -26.83 5.96
N ALA A 21 -15.94 -26.28 6.95
CA ALA A 21 -15.49 -26.25 8.32
C ALA A 21 -16.09 -27.44 9.07
N HIS A 22 -15.24 -28.33 9.57
CA HIS A 22 -15.64 -29.52 10.29
C HIS A 22 -15.42 -29.35 11.79
N GLY A 23 -16.43 -29.72 12.59
CA GLY A 23 -16.39 -29.70 14.04
C GLY A 23 -17.68 -29.15 14.65
N GLY A 24 -17.82 -29.26 15.96
CA GLY A 24 -18.87 -28.56 16.69
C GLY A 24 -18.58 -27.06 16.79
N VAL A 25 -19.59 -26.26 17.09
CA VAL A 25 -19.43 -24.84 17.39
C VAL A 25 -18.44 -24.67 18.54
N GLY A 26 -17.41 -23.83 18.35
CA GLY A 26 -16.35 -23.63 19.34
C GLY A 26 -15.24 -24.69 19.33
N SER A 27 -15.22 -25.59 18.33
CA SER A 27 -14.06 -26.49 18.16
C SER A 27 -12.92 -25.77 17.42
N ASP A 28 -11.69 -25.95 17.89
CA ASP A 28 -10.48 -25.31 17.33
C ASP A 28 -10.37 -25.50 15.82
N ASN A 29 -10.72 -26.68 15.30
CA ASN A 29 -10.62 -26.96 13.88
C ASN A 29 -11.67 -26.20 13.05
N ALA A 30 -12.93 -26.15 13.51
CA ALA A 30 -14.00 -25.40 12.83
C ALA A 30 -13.69 -23.91 12.86
N ASP A 31 -13.33 -23.38 14.02
CA ASP A 31 -13.02 -21.95 14.21
C ASP A 31 -11.83 -21.50 13.36
N ARG A 32 -10.76 -22.30 13.34
CA ARG A 32 -9.58 -22.04 12.49
C ARG A 32 -9.94 -22.02 11.00
N ASN A 33 -10.74 -22.97 10.53
CA ASN A 33 -11.14 -23.02 9.11
C ASN A 33 -11.99 -21.79 8.72
N VAL A 34 -12.91 -21.38 9.59
CA VAL A 34 -13.73 -20.17 9.39
C VAL A 34 -12.86 -18.92 9.40
N GLU A 35 -11.91 -18.84 10.33
CA GLU A 35 -10.99 -17.70 10.43
C GLU A 35 -10.13 -17.57 9.16
N VAL A 36 -9.48 -18.65 8.72
CA VAL A 36 -8.65 -18.66 7.52
C VAL A 36 -9.48 -18.26 6.29
N PHE A 37 -10.67 -18.86 6.13
CA PHE A 37 -11.56 -18.52 5.03
C PHE A 37 -11.94 -17.03 5.04
N THR A 38 -12.31 -16.52 6.20
CA THR A 38 -12.69 -15.10 6.36
C THR A 38 -11.53 -14.17 6.03
N ARG A 39 -10.31 -14.48 6.48
CA ARG A 39 -9.12 -13.69 6.14
C ARG A 39 -8.85 -13.67 4.64
N VAL A 40 -8.95 -14.83 3.97
CA VAL A 40 -8.77 -14.93 2.52
C VAL A 40 -9.81 -14.11 1.75
N VAL A 41 -11.09 -14.23 2.13
CA VAL A 41 -12.18 -13.48 1.48
C VAL A 41 -12.01 -11.97 1.67
N ARG A 42 -11.62 -11.54 2.87
CA ARG A 42 -11.33 -10.13 3.15
C ARG A 42 -10.14 -9.61 2.32
N ALA A 43 -9.07 -10.38 2.22
CA ALA A 43 -7.91 -10.02 1.41
C ALA A 43 -8.29 -9.87 -0.09
N ILE A 44 -9.07 -10.81 -0.62
CA ILE A 44 -9.58 -10.74 -2.00
C ILE A 44 -10.48 -9.51 -2.20
N ALA A 45 -11.37 -9.23 -1.26
CA ALA A 45 -12.25 -8.06 -1.33
C ALA A 45 -11.43 -6.76 -1.32
N TYR A 46 -10.45 -6.66 -0.41
CA TYR A 46 -9.54 -5.52 -0.35
C TYR A 46 -8.77 -5.31 -1.66
N MET A 47 -8.21 -6.39 -2.24
CA MET A 47 -7.47 -6.30 -3.50
C MET A 47 -8.34 -5.83 -4.67
N ARG A 48 -9.62 -6.20 -4.70
CA ARG A 48 -10.55 -5.78 -5.76
C ARG A 48 -10.82 -4.28 -5.77
N GLU A 49 -10.75 -3.65 -4.61
CA GLU A 49 -10.97 -2.22 -4.42
C GLU A 49 -9.67 -1.42 -4.37
N ALA A 50 -8.52 -2.12 -4.30
CA ALA A 50 -7.22 -1.51 -4.14
C ALA A 50 -6.88 -0.58 -5.30
N LYS A 51 -6.38 0.61 -4.95
CA LYS A 51 -5.76 1.57 -5.87
C LYS A 51 -4.27 1.62 -5.53
N ILE A 52 -3.45 1.26 -6.50
CA ILE A 52 -1.99 1.27 -6.37
C ILE A 52 -1.47 2.52 -7.07
N GLY A 53 -0.91 3.46 -6.31
CA GLY A 53 -0.33 4.69 -6.85
C GLY A 53 1.03 4.42 -7.49
N LEU A 54 1.15 4.55 -8.80
CA LEU A 54 2.43 4.57 -9.49
C LEU A 54 2.89 6.01 -9.60
N MET A 55 3.88 6.40 -8.79
CA MET A 55 4.38 7.77 -8.70
C MET A 55 5.67 7.93 -9.49
N GLY A 56 5.56 8.56 -10.65
CA GLY A 56 6.64 8.66 -11.63
C GLY A 56 6.62 7.54 -12.66
N SER A 57 7.78 7.19 -13.17
CA SER A 57 7.97 6.18 -14.23
C SER A 57 9.07 5.18 -13.86
N ARG A 58 9.20 4.13 -14.63
CA ARG A 58 10.30 3.18 -14.52
C ARG A 58 11.61 3.88 -14.89
N PRO A 59 12.69 3.75 -14.10
CA PRO A 59 14.02 4.24 -14.48
C PRO A 59 14.55 3.52 -15.72
N ASP A 60 15.34 4.21 -16.52
CA ASP A 60 16.04 3.61 -17.66
C ASP A 60 16.97 2.48 -17.18
N GLY A 61 17.05 1.41 -17.94
CA GLY A 61 17.85 0.23 -17.61
C GLY A 61 17.17 -0.75 -16.62
N PHE A 62 15.95 -0.45 -16.14
CA PHE A 62 15.20 -1.32 -15.22
C PHE A 62 14.04 -2.02 -15.92
N GLU A 63 14.23 -2.55 -17.13
CA GLU A 63 13.19 -3.18 -17.94
C GLU A 63 12.47 -4.31 -17.22
N ILE A 64 13.18 -5.05 -16.37
CA ILE A 64 12.62 -6.17 -15.60
C ILE A 64 11.63 -5.73 -14.50
N SER A 65 11.62 -4.45 -14.13
CA SER A 65 10.68 -3.90 -13.13
C SER A 65 9.41 -3.36 -13.76
N ASP A 66 9.25 -3.48 -15.09
CA ASP A 66 8.01 -3.15 -15.78
C ASP A 66 6.97 -4.26 -15.60
N PHE A 67 5.70 -3.90 -15.77
CA PHE A 67 4.60 -4.84 -15.62
C PHE A 67 3.44 -4.49 -16.53
N ASP A 68 2.63 -5.49 -16.87
CA ASP A 68 1.40 -5.31 -17.63
C ASP A 68 0.24 -4.94 -16.69
N GLU A 69 -0.20 -3.68 -16.75
CA GLU A 69 -1.29 -3.14 -15.94
C GLU A 69 -2.61 -3.90 -16.18
N LEU A 70 -2.85 -4.36 -17.42
CA LEU A 70 -4.05 -5.13 -17.73
C LEU A 70 -4.01 -6.50 -17.05
N SER A 71 -2.87 -7.16 -17.05
CA SER A 71 -2.68 -8.41 -16.32
C SER A 71 -2.89 -8.24 -14.81
N VAL A 72 -2.43 -7.15 -14.21
CA VAL A 72 -2.72 -6.82 -12.80
C VAL A 72 -4.22 -6.68 -12.58
N LYS A 73 -4.90 -5.91 -13.45
CA LYS A 73 -6.35 -5.73 -13.37
C LYS A 73 -7.11 -7.04 -13.51
N GLN A 74 -6.72 -7.90 -14.44
CA GLN A 74 -7.38 -9.19 -14.68
C GLN A 74 -7.19 -10.16 -13.51
N LYS A 75 -5.98 -10.23 -12.93
CA LYS A 75 -5.65 -11.20 -11.87
C LYS A 75 -6.12 -10.75 -10.48
N PHE A 76 -5.97 -9.48 -10.16
CA PHE A 76 -6.16 -8.95 -8.82
C PHE A 76 -7.36 -7.99 -8.71
N CYS A 77 -7.91 -7.56 -9.84
CA CYS A 77 -8.93 -6.51 -9.93
C CYS A 77 -8.45 -5.12 -9.42
N ALA A 78 -7.21 -5.00 -8.95
CA ALA A 78 -6.62 -3.75 -8.50
C ALA A 78 -6.53 -2.73 -9.64
N THR A 79 -6.55 -1.45 -9.29
CA THR A 79 -6.41 -0.35 -10.26
C THR A 79 -5.07 0.34 -10.07
N ILE A 80 -4.29 0.46 -11.15
CA ILE A 80 -3.08 1.28 -11.15
C ILE A 80 -3.51 2.74 -11.37
N PHE A 81 -3.11 3.60 -10.45
CA PHE A 81 -3.37 5.03 -10.49
C PHE A 81 -2.05 5.77 -10.71
N LYS A 82 -1.92 6.42 -11.86
CA LYS A 82 -0.68 7.12 -12.21
C LYS A 82 -0.67 8.52 -11.61
N VAL A 83 0.35 8.81 -10.82
CA VAL A 83 0.67 10.15 -10.31
C VAL A 83 1.86 10.66 -11.11
N SER A 84 1.70 11.79 -11.77
CA SER A 84 2.79 12.37 -12.54
C SER A 84 3.90 12.89 -11.63
N LYS A 85 5.14 12.93 -12.14
CA LYS A 85 6.27 13.51 -11.40
C LYS A 85 6.00 14.97 -10.97
N PRO A 86 5.47 15.86 -11.84
CA PRO A 86 5.09 17.21 -11.41
C PRO A 86 4.08 17.24 -10.27
N ASP A 87 3.04 16.38 -10.30
CA ASP A 87 2.06 16.35 -9.22
C ASP A 87 2.67 15.90 -7.90
N LEU A 88 3.59 14.93 -7.94
CA LEU A 88 4.33 14.50 -6.75
C LEU A 88 5.21 15.63 -6.20
N LEU A 89 5.98 16.30 -7.06
CA LEU A 89 6.87 17.39 -6.64
C LEU A 89 6.09 18.57 -6.09
N ASN A 90 4.99 18.97 -6.75
CA ASN A 90 4.11 20.03 -6.26
C ASN A 90 3.53 19.67 -4.88
N ALA A 91 3.06 18.45 -4.69
CA ALA A 91 2.54 18.03 -3.40
C ALA A 91 3.59 18.07 -2.28
N ILE A 92 4.86 17.81 -2.60
CA ILE A 92 5.97 17.93 -1.65
C ILE A 92 6.28 19.41 -1.36
N ASP A 93 6.25 20.26 -2.39
CA ASP A 93 6.58 21.68 -2.26
C ASP A 93 5.47 22.48 -1.57
N ASP A 94 4.22 22.10 -1.75
CA ASP A 94 3.03 22.78 -1.20
C ASP A 94 2.76 22.43 0.28
N VAL A 95 3.57 21.56 0.90
CA VAL A 95 3.39 21.22 2.32
C VAL A 95 3.58 22.44 3.21
N ASP A 96 2.58 22.71 4.03
CA ASP A 96 2.61 23.84 4.96
C ASP A 96 3.76 23.71 5.98
N SER A 97 4.45 24.84 6.23
CA SER A 97 5.61 24.89 7.14
C SER A 97 5.25 24.48 8.57
N SER A 98 4.05 24.79 9.04
CA SER A 98 3.61 24.43 10.39
C SER A 98 3.48 22.91 10.54
N ARG A 99 2.97 22.23 9.53
CA ARG A 99 2.88 20.76 9.50
C ARG A 99 4.27 20.11 9.49
N ILE A 100 5.20 20.72 8.75
CA ILE A 100 6.60 20.25 8.72
C ILE A 100 7.23 20.36 10.10
N ASP A 101 7.07 21.51 10.77
CA ASP A 101 7.65 21.75 12.10
C ASP A 101 7.06 20.82 13.16
N GLU A 102 5.77 20.48 13.05
CA GLU A 102 5.11 19.50 13.91
C GLU A 102 5.65 18.08 13.65
N ASP A 103 5.75 17.69 12.39
CA ASP A 103 6.28 16.38 12.00
C ASP A 103 7.73 16.19 12.41
N MET A 104 8.56 17.23 12.31
CA MET A 104 9.96 17.19 12.79
C MET A 104 10.06 16.88 14.29
N LYS A 105 9.12 17.39 15.11
CA LYS A 105 9.07 17.05 16.54
C LYS A 105 8.78 15.57 16.73
N ILE A 106 7.77 15.06 16.03
CA ILE A 106 7.41 13.64 16.06
C ILE A 106 8.57 12.77 15.60
N GLN A 107 9.27 13.14 14.52
CA GLN A 107 10.43 12.39 14.04
C GLN A 107 11.55 12.31 15.09
N LYS A 108 11.84 13.41 15.78
CA LYS A 108 12.87 13.46 16.84
C LYS A 108 12.56 12.54 18.03
N GLU A 109 11.28 12.27 18.28
CA GLU A 109 10.86 11.33 19.32
C GLU A 109 10.98 9.86 18.90
N ILE A 110 10.74 9.58 17.61
CA ILE A 110 10.69 8.21 17.07
C ILE A 110 12.06 7.72 16.61
N PHE A 111 12.87 8.59 16.02
CA PHE A 111 14.12 8.21 15.36
C PHE A 111 15.34 8.89 16.00
N ASN A 112 16.42 8.12 16.07
CA ASN A 112 17.73 8.68 16.39
C ASN A 112 18.43 9.11 15.10
N PHE A 113 18.50 10.40 14.85
CA PHE A 113 19.10 10.96 13.62
C PHE A 113 20.63 11.12 13.70
N GLY A 114 21.25 10.85 14.85
CA GLY A 114 22.69 10.99 15.02
C GLY A 114 23.17 12.41 14.67
N THR A 115 23.98 12.52 13.60
CA THR A 115 24.53 13.80 13.14
C THR A 115 23.73 14.44 11.99
N THR A 116 22.54 13.92 11.67
CA THR A 116 21.69 14.47 10.60
C THR A 116 21.19 15.87 10.98
N GLY A 117 21.43 16.85 10.14
CA GLY A 117 21.04 18.24 10.38
C GLY A 117 19.54 18.47 10.21
N ASP A 118 19.04 19.54 10.85
CA ASP A 118 17.61 19.91 10.82
C ASP A 118 17.08 20.17 9.39
N GLU A 119 17.91 20.65 8.46
CA GLU A 119 17.51 20.84 7.06
C GLU A 119 17.15 19.51 6.39
N SER A 120 18.00 18.49 6.54
CA SER A 120 17.71 17.15 6.00
C SER A 120 16.45 16.54 6.63
N MET A 121 16.24 16.75 7.93
CA MET A 121 15.02 16.28 8.60
C MET A 121 13.79 16.99 8.06
N ARG A 122 13.89 18.29 7.80
CA ARG A 122 12.82 19.08 7.20
C ARG A 122 12.44 18.56 5.82
N ASP A 123 13.42 18.21 5.00
CA ASP A 123 13.19 17.65 3.68
C ASP A 123 12.56 16.24 3.75
N LEU A 124 12.97 15.42 4.71
CA LEU A 124 12.32 14.12 4.96
C LEU A 124 10.85 14.29 5.37
N SER A 125 10.54 15.28 6.22
CA SER A 125 9.16 15.61 6.60
C SER A 125 8.33 16.06 5.40
N LYS A 126 8.87 16.94 4.55
CA LYS A 126 8.19 17.40 3.32
C LYS A 126 7.83 16.25 2.41
N VAL A 127 8.80 15.37 2.13
CA VAL A 127 8.57 14.21 1.27
C VAL A 127 7.51 13.28 1.87
N TYR A 128 7.60 12.98 3.16
CA TYR A 128 6.61 12.14 3.83
C TYR A 128 5.21 12.74 3.77
N LEU A 129 5.04 14.01 4.15
CA LEU A 129 3.75 14.68 4.19
C LEU A 129 3.15 14.85 2.79
N GLY A 130 3.96 15.24 1.79
CA GLY A 130 3.49 15.38 0.42
C GLY A 130 3.02 14.05 -0.19
N VAL A 131 3.74 12.95 0.06
CA VAL A 131 3.30 11.61 -0.36
C VAL A 131 2.05 11.18 0.40
N LYS A 132 1.96 11.48 1.69
CA LYS A 132 0.77 11.22 2.51
C LYS A 132 -0.46 11.94 1.93
N ASP A 133 -0.34 13.21 1.63
CA ASP A 133 -1.42 14.01 1.04
C ASP A 133 -1.91 13.43 -0.29
N ILE A 134 -0.99 12.94 -1.15
CA ILE A 134 -1.36 12.24 -2.38
C ILE A 134 -2.10 10.94 -2.08
N THR A 135 -1.60 10.13 -1.14
CA THR A 135 -2.23 8.84 -0.81
C THR A 135 -3.63 9.03 -0.26
N GLU A 136 -3.84 10.03 0.58
CA GLU A 136 -5.15 10.39 1.15
C GLU A 136 -6.09 10.97 0.08
N LYS A 137 -5.62 11.94 -0.71
CA LYS A 137 -6.40 12.61 -1.77
C LYS A 137 -6.98 11.62 -2.76
N PHE A 138 -6.18 10.66 -3.20
CA PHE A 138 -6.58 9.66 -4.20
C PHE A 138 -7.08 8.36 -3.58
N LYS A 139 -7.07 8.24 -2.26
CA LYS A 139 -7.43 7.02 -1.50
C LYS A 139 -6.64 5.83 -2.00
N LEU A 140 -5.32 5.96 -2.03
CA LEU A 140 -4.43 4.90 -2.46
C LEU A 140 -4.27 3.86 -1.33
N SER A 141 -4.38 2.59 -1.68
CA SER A 141 -4.15 1.47 -0.75
C SER A 141 -2.67 1.14 -0.61
N SER A 142 -1.90 1.44 -1.64
CA SER A 142 -0.46 1.25 -1.72
C SER A 142 0.12 2.17 -2.77
N PHE A 143 1.45 2.32 -2.78
CA PHE A 143 2.12 3.12 -3.80
C PHE A 143 3.50 2.56 -4.16
N ALA A 144 3.94 2.83 -5.38
CA ALA A 144 5.27 2.50 -5.88
C ALA A 144 5.91 3.78 -6.41
N PRO A 145 6.83 4.39 -5.65
CA PRO A 145 7.42 5.65 -6.05
C PRO A 145 8.69 5.44 -6.86
N GLN A 146 8.87 6.23 -7.90
CA GLN A 146 10.15 6.38 -8.57
C GLN A 146 11.07 7.26 -7.72
N CYS A 147 11.86 6.65 -6.86
CA CYS A 147 12.79 7.37 -6.00
C CYS A 147 14.09 7.73 -6.72
N TRP A 148 14.63 6.81 -7.51
CA TRP A 148 15.93 6.92 -8.16
C TRP A 148 15.79 6.83 -9.69
N PRO A 149 16.56 7.61 -10.46
CA PRO A 149 17.51 8.62 -9.98
C PRO A 149 16.88 9.99 -9.68
N GLU A 150 15.70 10.29 -10.26
CA GLU A 150 15.21 11.64 -10.46
C GLU A 150 14.82 12.35 -9.17
N LEU A 151 14.01 11.75 -8.31
CA LEU A 151 13.58 12.42 -7.07
C LEU A 151 14.79 12.73 -6.18
N ARG A 152 15.74 11.79 -6.10
CA ARG A 152 16.97 11.99 -5.35
C ARG A 152 17.85 13.11 -5.94
N MET A 153 17.86 13.25 -7.27
CA MET A 153 18.60 14.34 -7.92
C MET A 153 17.89 15.68 -7.77
N ASP A 154 16.57 15.69 -7.92
CA ASP A 154 15.77 16.93 -7.85
C ASP A 154 15.64 17.47 -6.43
N ARG A 155 15.53 16.61 -5.43
CA ARG A 155 15.28 17.00 -4.03
C ARG A 155 16.39 16.59 -3.05
N LYS A 156 17.41 15.87 -3.51
CA LYS A 156 18.50 15.32 -2.69
C LYS A 156 18.02 14.46 -1.51
N THR A 157 16.75 14.09 -1.51
CA THR A 157 16.07 13.43 -0.39
C THR A 157 15.48 12.10 -0.85
N PRO A 158 15.84 10.97 -0.22
CA PRO A 158 15.30 9.66 -0.58
C PRO A 158 13.87 9.46 -0.05
N MET A 159 13.09 8.62 -0.74
CA MET A 159 11.73 8.23 -0.33
C MET A 159 11.69 7.20 0.81
N CYS A 160 12.83 6.64 1.21
CA CYS A 160 12.88 5.50 2.13
C CYS A 160 12.19 5.77 3.48
N SER A 161 12.37 6.99 4.02
CA SER A 161 11.68 7.39 5.27
C SER A 161 10.17 7.46 5.08
N ALA A 162 9.70 8.08 4.01
CA ALA A 162 8.28 8.17 3.68
C ALA A 162 7.66 6.78 3.49
N ASN A 163 8.34 5.89 2.74
CA ASN A 163 7.90 4.52 2.52
C ASN A 163 7.74 3.75 3.84
N GLY A 164 8.76 3.80 4.71
CA GLY A 164 8.72 3.09 5.99
C GLY A 164 7.60 3.62 6.91
N ARG A 165 7.46 4.94 7.00
CA ARG A 165 6.45 5.57 7.85
C ARG A 165 5.03 5.29 7.37
N LEU A 166 4.75 5.47 6.08
CA LEU A 166 3.42 5.22 5.50
C LEU A 166 3.06 3.73 5.57
N THR A 167 4.04 2.84 5.40
CA THR A 167 3.80 1.39 5.58
C THR A 167 3.41 1.07 7.02
N ALA A 168 4.02 1.72 8.01
CA ALA A 168 3.63 1.56 9.42
C ALA A 168 2.21 2.11 9.70
N GLU A 169 1.75 3.08 8.93
CA GLU A 169 0.39 3.63 8.96
C GLU A 169 -0.63 2.81 8.15
N GLY A 170 -0.20 1.74 7.49
CA GLY A 170 -1.06 0.82 6.73
C GLY A 170 -1.16 1.12 5.22
N VAL A 171 -0.42 2.09 4.70
CA VAL A 171 -0.30 2.36 3.26
C VAL A 171 0.99 1.72 2.76
N MET A 172 0.87 0.56 2.13
CA MET A 172 2.03 -0.22 1.68
C MET A 172 2.82 0.49 0.57
N ALA A 173 4.15 0.47 0.65
CA ALA A 173 5.08 1.01 -0.34
C ALA A 173 5.97 -0.08 -0.93
#